data_5bc2c821935bf466710cf38172525138
#
_entry.id   5bc2c821935bf466710cf38172525138
#
_cell.length_a   1.000
_cell.length_b   1.000
_cell.length_c   1.000
_cell.angle_alpha   90.00
_cell.angle_beta   90.00
_cell.angle_gamma   90.00
#
_symmetry.space_group_name_H-M   'P 1'
#
loop_
_entity.id
_entity.type
_entity.pdbx_description
1 polymer ?
#
loop_
_entity_poly.entity_id
_entity_poly.type
_entity_poly.pdbx_seq_one_letter_code
_entity_poly.pdbx_strand_id
1 'polypeptide(L)'
;MDDNTFVIFAELDRDKFEDILDRLMKFYPSIQFGRQGDDWIWIHVKEDKIEIDSFFSNQLEVKGRQKLAETVQHILKVIEKEWILNRYDPPKEDLTR
;
A
#
# COMPACT_ATOMS: atom_id res chain seq x y z
N MET A 1 1.79 -9.92 16.61
CA MET A 1 2.54 -10.08 15.33
C MET A 1 3.92 -9.49 15.51
N ASP A 2 4.95 -10.14 14.98
CA ASP A 2 6.29 -9.58 15.05
C ASP A 2 6.55 -8.61 13.89
N ASP A 3 7.68 -7.90 13.95
CA ASP A 3 8.04 -6.86 12.99
C ASP A 3 8.20 -7.37 11.55
N ASN A 4 8.45 -8.66 11.37
CA ASN A 4 8.66 -9.26 10.06
C ASN A 4 7.40 -9.88 9.46
N THR A 5 6.30 -9.92 10.20
CA THR A 5 5.03 -10.43 9.70
C THR A 5 4.51 -9.52 8.59
N PHE A 6 4.10 -10.12 7.47
CA PHE A 6 3.43 -9.40 6.41
C PHE A 6 1.99 -9.13 6.81
N VAL A 7 1.58 -7.86 6.67
CA VAL A 7 0.25 -7.42 7.07
C VAL A 7 -0.38 -6.52 6.01
N ILE A 8 -1.69 -6.39 6.08
CA ILE A 8 -2.47 -5.45 5.27
C ILE A 8 -2.83 -4.28 6.19
N PHE A 9 -2.38 -3.10 5.83
CA PHE A 9 -2.57 -1.88 6.63
C PHE A 9 -3.87 -1.15 6.28
N ALA A 10 -4.26 -1.20 5.01
CA ALA A 10 -5.39 -0.42 4.52
C ALA A 10 -5.87 -0.92 3.16
N GLU A 11 -7.05 -0.48 2.77
CA GLU A 11 -7.59 -0.67 1.42
C GLU A 11 -7.87 0.69 0.81
N LEU A 12 -7.48 0.86 -0.46
CA LEU A 12 -7.69 2.09 -1.20
C LEU A 12 -8.61 1.84 -2.39
N ASP A 13 -9.30 2.89 -2.83
CA ASP A 13 -10.19 2.82 -3.97
C ASP A 13 -9.41 2.58 -5.26
N ARG A 14 -9.59 1.41 -5.87
CA ARG A 14 -8.92 1.03 -7.12
C ARG A 14 -9.22 1.99 -8.26
N ASP A 15 -10.40 2.60 -8.28
CA ASP A 15 -10.78 3.58 -9.30
C ASP A 15 -9.93 4.85 -9.25
N LYS A 16 -9.22 5.06 -8.15
CA LYS A 16 -8.33 6.20 -7.96
C LYS A 16 -6.85 5.86 -8.15
N PHE A 17 -6.56 4.72 -8.78
CA PHE A 17 -5.18 4.26 -8.96
C PHE A 17 -4.25 5.34 -9.53
N GLU A 18 -4.65 5.99 -10.62
CA GLU A 18 -3.79 6.99 -11.26
C GLU A 18 -3.59 8.22 -10.38
N ASP A 19 -4.64 8.66 -9.69
CA ASP A 19 -4.56 9.80 -8.78
C ASP A 19 -3.66 9.47 -7.58
N ILE A 20 -3.79 8.26 -7.04
CA ILE A 20 -2.95 7.78 -5.94
C ILE A 20 -1.49 7.72 -6.38
N LEU A 21 -1.23 7.14 -7.54
CA LEU A 21 0.12 7.03 -8.09
C LEU A 21 0.75 8.41 -8.28
N ASP A 22 0.03 9.34 -8.88
CA ASP A 22 0.52 10.70 -9.11
C ASP A 22 0.92 11.39 -7.81
N ARG A 23 0.12 11.22 -6.77
CA ARG A 23 0.44 11.78 -5.46
C ARG A 23 1.68 11.17 -4.86
N LEU A 24 1.76 9.84 -4.88
CA LEU A 24 2.90 9.14 -4.29
C LEU A 24 4.19 9.46 -5.01
N MET A 25 4.16 9.60 -6.32
CA MET A 25 5.35 9.94 -7.10
C MET A 25 5.95 11.30 -6.76
N LYS A 26 5.16 12.21 -6.21
CA LYS A 26 5.66 13.52 -5.78
C LYS A 26 6.50 13.45 -4.51
N PHE A 27 6.31 12.43 -3.69
CA PHE A 27 6.94 12.31 -2.38
C PHE A 27 7.93 11.14 -2.28
N TYR A 28 7.83 10.16 -3.16
CA TYR A 28 8.63 8.94 -3.12
C TYR A 28 9.26 8.68 -4.48
N PRO A 29 10.58 8.94 -4.62
CA PRO A 29 11.24 8.81 -5.94
C PRO A 29 11.45 7.36 -6.39
N SER A 30 11.46 6.40 -5.46
CA SER A 30 11.72 4.99 -5.77
C SER A 30 10.43 4.21 -5.89
N ILE A 31 9.63 4.52 -6.92
CA ILE A 31 8.34 3.86 -7.18
C ILE A 31 8.42 3.08 -8.48
N GLN A 32 7.91 1.85 -8.45
CA GLN A 32 7.62 1.03 -9.62
C GLN A 32 6.12 0.78 -9.67
N PHE A 33 5.55 0.65 -10.84
CA PHE A 33 4.10 0.43 -10.98
C PHE A 33 3.77 -0.27 -12.28
N GLY A 34 2.56 -0.82 -12.35
CA GLY A 34 2.03 -1.43 -13.56
C GLY A 34 0.53 -1.64 -13.47
N ARG A 35 -0.09 -1.86 -14.63
CA ARG A 35 -1.53 -2.12 -14.74
C ARG A 35 -1.85 -3.27 -15.69
N GLN A 36 -0.89 -4.13 -15.99
CA GLN A 36 -1.14 -5.31 -16.84
C GLN A 36 -1.72 -6.44 -15.97
N GLY A 37 -2.97 -6.77 -16.22
CA GLY A 37 -3.72 -7.73 -15.42
C GLY A 37 -4.21 -7.07 -14.15
N ASP A 38 -3.38 -7.02 -13.12
CA ASP A 38 -3.69 -6.37 -11.86
C ASP A 38 -3.00 -5.01 -11.75
N ASP A 39 -3.55 -4.15 -10.92
CA ASP A 39 -2.95 -2.85 -10.63
C ASP A 39 -1.97 -3.01 -9.47
N TRP A 40 -0.78 -2.43 -9.59
CA TRP A 40 0.21 -2.52 -8.53
C TRP A 40 1.13 -1.30 -8.49
N ILE A 41 1.54 -0.94 -7.26
CA ILE A 41 2.51 0.12 -6.96
C ILE A 41 3.44 -0.45 -5.90
N TRP A 42 4.75 -0.36 -6.13
CA TRP A 42 5.77 -0.75 -5.16
C TRP A 42 6.58 0.47 -4.74
N ILE A 43 6.64 0.73 -3.45
CA ILE A 43 7.44 1.81 -2.88
C ILE A 43 8.61 1.16 -2.14
N HIS A 44 9.81 1.39 -2.64
CA HIS A 44 11.01 0.79 -2.06
C HIS A 44 11.48 1.59 -0.84
N VAL A 45 11.71 0.90 0.28
CA VAL A 45 12.13 1.48 1.55
C VAL A 45 13.33 0.67 2.03
N LYS A 46 14.54 1.14 1.72
CA LYS A 46 15.80 0.41 2.02
C LYS A 46 15.75 -0.97 1.38
N GLU A 47 15.82 -2.03 2.18
CA GLU A 47 15.83 -3.42 1.72
C GLU A 47 14.42 -4.01 1.59
N ASP A 48 13.41 -3.26 2.00
CA ASP A 48 12.01 -3.67 1.96
C ASP A 48 11.23 -2.91 0.91
N LYS A 49 9.97 -3.27 0.77
CA LYS A 49 9.05 -2.50 -0.06
C LYS A 49 7.65 -2.52 0.54
N ILE A 50 6.93 -1.45 0.28
CA ILE A 50 5.50 -1.37 0.55
C ILE A 50 4.80 -1.66 -0.77
N GLU A 51 3.86 -2.60 -0.75
CA GLU A 51 3.10 -3.03 -1.92
C GLU A 51 1.68 -2.50 -1.82
N ILE A 52 1.23 -1.86 -2.88
CA ILE A 52 -0.15 -1.42 -3.02
C ILE A 52 -0.66 -2.11 -4.27
N ASP A 53 -1.55 -3.09 -4.12
CA ASP A 53 -1.97 -3.88 -5.28
C ASP A 53 -3.38 -4.47 -5.12
N SER A 54 -3.91 -4.94 -6.26
CA SER A 54 -5.23 -5.57 -6.34
C SER A 54 -5.14 -7.06 -6.66
N PHE A 55 -4.01 -7.72 -6.36
CA PHE A 55 -3.79 -9.13 -6.73
C PHE A 55 -4.80 -10.08 -6.08
N PHE A 56 -5.23 -9.79 -4.87
CA PHE A 56 -6.11 -10.67 -4.09
C PHE A 56 -7.41 -9.97 -3.66
N SER A 57 -7.68 -8.78 -4.20
CA SER A 57 -8.85 -7.99 -3.83
C SER A 57 -9.30 -7.14 -5.02
N ASN A 58 -10.56 -6.73 -5.01
CA ASN A 58 -11.09 -5.78 -5.99
C ASN A 58 -10.62 -4.34 -5.70
N GLN A 59 -10.02 -4.12 -4.54
CA GLN A 59 -9.49 -2.83 -4.12
C GLN A 59 -7.97 -2.91 -4.02
N LEU A 60 -7.30 -1.77 -3.86
CA LEU A 60 -5.87 -1.71 -3.67
C LEU A 60 -5.55 -1.96 -2.20
N GLU A 61 -4.90 -3.07 -1.89
CA GLU A 61 -4.45 -3.36 -0.54
C GLU A 61 -3.06 -2.79 -0.31
N VAL A 62 -2.88 -2.06 0.80
CA VAL A 62 -1.58 -1.52 1.22
C VAL A 62 -0.94 -2.54 2.15
N LYS A 63 0.14 -3.15 1.69
CA LYS A 63 0.76 -4.31 2.36
C LYS A 63 2.26 -4.13 2.56
N GLY A 64 2.78 -4.81 3.56
CA GLY A 64 4.21 -4.86 3.83
C GLY A 64 4.46 -5.49 5.18
N ARG A 65 5.74 -5.50 5.59
CA ARG A 65 6.10 -6.00 6.90
C ARG A 65 5.62 -5.05 8.00
N GLN A 66 5.22 -5.59 9.14
CA GLN A 66 4.71 -4.83 10.28
C GLN A 66 5.66 -3.69 10.68
N LYS A 67 6.98 -3.91 10.57
CA LYS A 67 7.97 -2.89 10.93
C LYS A 67 7.88 -1.62 10.08
N LEU A 68 7.19 -1.66 8.94
CA LEU A 68 7.00 -0.52 8.05
C LEU A 68 5.77 0.32 8.41
N ALA A 69 5.11 0.01 9.51
CA ALA A 69 3.86 0.68 9.90
C ALA A 69 3.96 2.20 9.94
N GLU A 70 5.05 2.74 10.48
CA GLU A 70 5.25 4.18 10.55
C GLU A 70 5.37 4.80 9.16
N THR A 71 6.13 4.18 8.27
CA THR A 71 6.26 4.63 6.89
C THR A 71 4.91 4.59 6.18
N VAL A 72 4.13 3.53 6.40
CA VAL A 72 2.78 3.41 5.82
C VAL A 72 1.88 4.55 6.29
N GLN A 73 1.97 4.96 7.56
CA GLN A 73 1.17 6.09 8.07
C GLN A 73 1.52 7.38 7.31
N HIS A 74 2.79 7.60 6.99
CA HIS A 74 3.20 8.75 6.18
C HIS A 74 2.63 8.66 4.76
N ILE A 75 2.66 7.47 4.16
CA ILE A 75 2.08 7.23 2.83
C ILE A 75 0.58 7.55 2.83
N LEU A 76 -0.15 7.06 3.82
CA LEU A 76 -1.59 7.29 3.92
C LEU A 76 -1.95 8.76 4.14
N LYS A 77 -1.05 9.54 4.74
CA LYS A 77 -1.26 10.99 4.88
C LYS A 77 -1.15 11.76 3.57
N VAL A 78 -0.42 11.21 2.60
CA VAL A 78 -0.29 11.80 1.26
C VAL A 78 -1.54 11.54 0.41
N ILE A 79 -2.25 10.45 0.71
CA ILE A 79 -3.43 10.02 -0.03
C ILE A 79 -4.67 10.76 0.49
N GLU A 80 -5.56 11.14 -0.42
CA GLU A 80 -6.84 11.77 -0.05
C GLU A 80 -7.65 10.83 0.84
N LYS A 81 -8.25 11.39 1.87
CA LYS A 81 -8.99 10.60 2.85
C LYS A 81 -10.13 9.79 2.21
N GLU A 82 -10.80 10.35 1.22
CA GLU A 82 -11.91 9.73 0.51
C GLU A 82 -11.49 8.51 -0.32
N TRP A 83 -10.21 8.42 -0.67
CA TRP A 83 -9.69 7.30 -1.44
C TRP A 83 -9.28 6.12 -0.54
N ILE A 84 -9.25 6.34 0.79
CA ILE A 84 -8.97 5.29 1.77
C ILE A 84 -10.31 4.69 2.20
N LEU A 85 -10.57 3.47 1.75
CA LEU A 85 -11.83 2.79 2.04
C LEU A 85 -11.83 2.15 3.42
N ASN A 86 -10.65 1.71 3.87
CA ASN A 86 -10.54 1.00 5.13
C ASN A 86 -9.12 1.14 5.70
N ARG A 87 -9.02 1.32 7.01
CA ARG A 87 -7.75 1.26 7.74
C ARG A 87 -7.85 0.15 8.75
N TYR A 88 -6.89 -0.76 8.71
CA TYR A 88 -6.85 -1.87 9.67
C TYR A 88 -5.96 -1.48 10.85
N ASP A 89 -6.55 -1.36 12.04
CA ASP A 89 -5.85 -1.02 13.27
C ASP A 89 -6.35 -1.94 14.39
N PRO A 90 -5.59 -2.98 14.77
CA PRO A 90 -4.27 -3.31 14.26
C PRO A 90 -4.30 -3.83 12.81
N PRO A 91 -3.16 -3.79 12.11
CA PRO A 91 -3.07 -4.33 10.76
C PRO A 91 -3.48 -5.81 10.72
N LYS A 92 -4.03 -6.21 9.60
CA LYS A 92 -4.54 -7.56 9.38
C LYS A 92 -3.43 -8.43 8.79
N GLU A 93 -3.22 -9.63 9.33
CA GLU A 93 -2.21 -10.55 8.80
C GLU A 93 -2.52 -10.90 7.34
N ASP A 94 -1.48 -10.83 6.48
CA ASP A 94 -1.61 -11.21 5.08
C ASP A 94 -1.44 -12.72 4.94
N LEU A 95 -2.56 -13.43 4.82
CA LEU A 95 -2.57 -14.89 4.75
C LEU A 95 -2.24 -15.43 3.35
N THR A 96 -1.98 -14.54 2.38
CA THR A 96 -1.61 -14.94 1.02
C THR A 96 -0.10 -15.11 0.85
N ARG A 97 0.66 -14.82 1.89
CA ARG A 97 2.13 -14.92 1.89
C ARG A 97 2.60 -16.31 2.33
#